data_d2384526bb213ec627eee7f7578a3817
#
_entry.id   d2384526bb213ec627eee7f7578a3817
#
_cell.length_a   1.000
_cell.length_b   1.000
_cell.length_c   1.000
_cell.angle_alpha   90.00
_cell.angle_beta   90.00
_cell.angle_gamma   90.00
#
_symmetry.space_group_name_H-M   'P 1'
#
loop_
_entity.id
_entity.type
_entity.pdbx_description
1 polymer ?
#
loop_
_entity_poly.entity_id
_entity_poly.type
_entity_poly.pdbx_seq_one_letter_code
_entity_poly.pdbx_strand_id
1 'polypeptide(L)'
;MKTKLFRMVTQRDPSVLPVLGLLLGPQKGLVRKNSFREGFIFPIDNSSFYQNNFFLTLLIWYPLFCEFFSSFTKMEDTMKQLDLLQLETLPPRVKYDFLFEPLPSLSLHPKERGRPPFSRDALFKAFVYKALRRLKTLSDLTFEFYNNPMMSQVVGFDPYKAPPSIERFSEFLRETPHLLLENTRARLVRQALDEKIISGKHLVMDSCPIVVKVRENNFKTSVSKNRFDKTQRPKGDPDARLGILIHFPQPSQTQIRYFWGYRNHIVVDAEEELPLWETTHPADVSEVHPAIPMLQKTKETFSLLIEIVSGDAYYDSEKILSFIIEDLKARAIIPRNPRTQQNTPYTLKGDDVYCQADLPLHRKGKMTVKRTGITYLQYCCPIHFGKERQNYLLCPVSHPKFVNQKGCNVLIRLSPSIRERIDYGSETFKELHKKRSSVERVFSRLLSIAMQEPPVIGIDGIRNYCTIGHIAVLLVALAAKRSGHQDKIRFVRSFVPNFLS
;
A
#
# COMPACT_ATOMS: atom_id res chain seq x y z
N MET A 1 19.20 -31.21 -0.23
CA MET A 1 18.73 -30.13 0.67
C MET A 1 18.15 -30.63 2.00
N LYS A 2 17.67 -31.87 2.07
CA LYS A 2 17.13 -32.47 3.32
C LYS A 2 18.21 -32.85 4.36
N THR A 3 19.44 -33.08 3.94
CA THR A 3 20.54 -33.55 4.82
C THR A 3 21.26 -32.41 5.57
N LYS A 4 21.06 -31.14 5.20
CA LYS A 4 21.64 -29.98 5.90
C LYS A 4 20.75 -29.45 7.05
N LEU A 5 19.45 -29.70 7.00
CA LEU A 5 18.52 -29.29 8.06
C LEU A 5 18.66 -30.19 9.31
N PHE A 6 19.00 -31.45 9.11
CA PHE A 6 19.11 -32.40 10.23
C PHE A 6 20.33 -32.16 11.15
N ARG A 7 21.36 -31.49 10.64
CA ARG A 7 22.56 -31.16 11.44
C ARG A 7 22.45 -29.89 12.29
N MET A 8 21.44 -29.05 12.04
CA MET A 8 21.25 -27.79 12.80
C MET A 8 20.34 -27.92 14.04
N VAL A 9 19.55 -29.00 14.13
CA VAL A 9 18.59 -29.20 15.22
C VAL A 9 19.16 -30.02 16.38
N THR A 10 20.21 -30.80 16.14
CA THR A 10 20.76 -31.73 17.16
C THR A 10 21.82 -31.10 18.07
N GLN A 11 22.11 -29.81 17.96
CA GLN A 11 23.17 -29.16 18.77
C GLN A 11 22.68 -28.25 19.93
N ARG A 12 21.37 -28.19 20.23
CA ARG A 12 20.91 -27.22 21.25
C ARG A 12 20.06 -27.72 22.41
N ASP A 13 19.63 -28.99 22.47
CA ASP A 13 18.96 -29.44 23.70
C ASP A 13 18.84 -30.98 23.78
N PRO A 14 19.44 -31.67 24.79
CA PRO A 14 19.33 -33.11 24.97
C PRO A 14 18.03 -33.60 25.63
N SER A 15 17.12 -32.70 26.02
CA SER A 15 15.90 -33.08 26.77
C SER A 15 14.67 -33.43 25.91
N VAL A 16 14.78 -33.38 24.60
CA VAL A 16 13.63 -33.56 23.65
C VAL A 16 13.54 -34.97 23.03
N LEU A 17 14.38 -35.91 23.47
CA LEU A 17 14.50 -37.23 22.85
C LEU A 17 13.49 -38.36 23.24
N PRO A 18 12.57 -38.22 24.24
CA PRO A 18 11.64 -39.32 24.50
C PRO A 18 10.29 -39.29 23.76
N VAL A 19 9.94 -38.21 23.02
CA VAL A 19 8.58 -38.08 22.46
C VAL A 19 8.47 -38.49 20.98
N LEU A 20 9.58 -38.65 20.28
CA LEU A 20 9.58 -38.99 18.84
C LEU A 20 9.57 -40.52 18.56
N GLY A 21 9.56 -41.37 19.56
CA GLY A 21 9.61 -42.84 19.41
C GLY A 21 8.25 -43.52 19.20
N LEU A 22 7.13 -42.81 19.31
CA LEU A 22 5.78 -43.41 19.33
C LEU A 22 4.96 -43.21 18.05
N LEU A 23 5.49 -42.63 16.99
CA LEU A 23 4.74 -42.31 15.76
C LEU A 23 5.21 -43.02 14.48
N LEU A 24 6.12 -43.98 14.56
CA LEU A 24 6.55 -44.75 13.38
C LEU A 24 6.51 -46.26 13.67
N GLY A 25 5.30 -46.86 13.69
CA GLY A 25 5.08 -48.31 13.59
C GLY A 25 5.03 -48.73 12.11
N PRO A 26 5.46 -49.96 11.79
CA PRO A 26 5.78 -50.35 10.43
C PRO A 26 4.54 -50.76 9.62
N GLN A 27 4.35 -50.19 8.45
CA GLN A 27 3.44 -50.71 7.45
C GLN A 27 4.20 -51.66 6.51
N LYS A 28 3.88 -52.94 6.61
CA LYS A 28 4.19 -53.95 5.58
C LYS A 28 2.93 -54.26 4.80
N GLY A 29 3.12 -54.25 3.48
CA GLY A 29 2.17 -54.36 2.43
C GLY A 29 1.34 -55.66 2.33
N LEU A 30 0.40 -55.67 1.46
CA LEU A 30 0.28 -56.65 0.36
C LEU A 30 -0.98 -56.40 -0.48
N VAL A 31 -0.75 -56.52 -1.75
CA VAL A 31 -1.62 -56.59 -2.91
C VAL A 31 -2.61 -57.78 -2.82
N ARG A 32 -3.87 -57.63 -3.26
CA ARG A 32 -4.47 -58.36 -4.37
C ARG A 32 -5.97 -58.15 -4.54
N LYS A 33 -6.35 -58.19 -5.81
CA LYS A 33 -7.63 -58.22 -6.47
C LYS A 33 -8.55 -59.36 -5.96
N ASN A 34 -9.86 -59.20 -5.94
CA ASN A 34 -10.84 -59.80 -6.82
C ASN A 34 -12.30 -59.68 -6.30
N SER A 35 -13.12 -59.30 -7.25
CA SER A 35 -14.53 -59.65 -7.46
C SER A 35 -15.20 -60.62 -6.50
N PHE A 36 -16.44 -60.30 -6.04
CA PHE A 36 -17.62 -61.14 -6.27
C PHE A 36 -18.92 -60.38 -5.98
N ARG A 37 -19.89 -60.62 -6.84
CA ARG A 37 -21.30 -60.31 -6.71
C ARG A 37 -21.87 -61.16 -5.59
N GLU A 38 -22.88 -60.68 -4.89
CA GLU A 38 -24.17 -61.32 -4.70
C GLU A 38 -24.98 -60.60 -3.65
N GLY A 39 -26.24 -60.45 -3.94
CA GLY A 39 -27.25 -59.74 -3.23
C GLY A 39 -27.80 -60.52 -2.03
N PHE A 40 -28.31 -59.77 -1.08
CA PHE A 40 -29.31 -60.25 -0.14
C PHE A 40 -30.42 -59.19 0.04
N ILE A 41 -31.60 -59.60 -0.34
CA ILE A 41 -32.88 -58.94 -0.08
C ILE A 41 -33.30 -59.36 1.33
N PHE A 42 -33.65 -58.42 2.21
CA PHE A 42 -34.48 -58.64 3.36
C PHE A 42 -35.56 -57.55 3.49
N PRO A 43 -36.74 -57.91 3.98
CA PRO A 43 -37.97 -57.18 3.73
C PRO A 43 -38.21 -56.04 4.75
N ILE A 44 -38.93 -55.07 4.25
CA ILE A 44 -39.54 -53.97 5.02
C ILE A 44 -40.69 -54.51 5.84
N ASP A 45 -40.67 -54.32 7.15
CA ASP A 45 -41.86 -53.91 7.90
C ASP A 45 -41.53 -53.42 9.31
N ASN A 46 -41.88 -52.18 9.61
CA ASN A 46 -42.51 -51.71 10.83
C ASN A 46 -42.37 -50.20 11.00
N SER A 47 -43.34 -49.57 10.37
CA SER A 47 -43.68 -48.17 10.60
C SER A 47 -44.49 -48.06 11.92
N SER A 48 -43.86 -47.81 13.03
CA SER A 48 -44.56 -47.26 14.23
C SER A 48 -43.66 -46.79 15.38
N PHE A 49 -42.34 -46.96 15.28
CA PHE A 49 -41.48 -46.66 16.42
C PHE A 49 -40.67 -45.31 16.27
N TYR A 50 -40.72 -44.70 15.10
CA TYR A 50 -39.92 -43.47 14.85
C TYR A 50 -40.66 -42.14 15.03
N GLN A 51 -41.99 -42.14 15.09
CA GLN A 51 -42.74 -40.88 15.21
C GLN A 51 -42.80 -40.32 16.66
N ASN A 52 -42.68 -41.13 17.69
CA ASN A 52 -42.77 -40.64 19.08
C ASN A 52 -41.44 -40.13 19.65
N ASN A 53 -40.32 -40.53 19.10
CA ASN A 53 -39.00 -40.02 19.56
C ASN A 53 -38.58 -38.69 18.92
N PHE A 54 -39.17 -38.34 17.77
CA PHE A 54 -38.84 -37.05 17.11
C PHE A 54 -39.49 -35.86 17.80
N PHE A 55 -40.69 -36.05 18.38
CA PHE A 55 -41.37 -35.00 19.14
C PHE A 55 -40.76 -34.78 20.53
N LEU A 56 -40.30 -35.81 21.19
CA LEU A 56 -39.61 -35.69 22.49
C LEU A 56 -38.23 -35.03 22.35
N THR A 57 -37.51 -35.33 21.28
CA THR A 57 -36.22 -34.68 21.00
C THR A 57 -36.38 -33.20 20.66
N LEU A 58 -37.41 -32.80 19.92
CA LEU A 58 -37.73 -31.41 19.63
C LEU A 58 -38.14 -30.62 20.88
N LEU A 59 -38.88 -31.23 21.83
CA LEU A 59 -39.28 -30.58 23.07
C LEU A 59 -38.12 -30.37 24.07
N ILE A 60 -37.11 -31.22 24.04
CA ILE A 60 -35.91 -31.07 24.89
C ILE A 60 -34.90 -30.06 24.29
N TRP A 61 -34.86 -29.92 22.96
CA TRP A 61 -33.92 -29.00 22.28
C TRP A 61 -34.46 -27.60 22.06
N TYR A 62 -35.79 -27.41 22.10
CA TYR A 62 -36.39 -26.08 21.89
C TYR A 62 -36.05 -25.07 22.99
N PRO A 63 -36.01 -25.40 24.29
CA PRO A 63 -35.54 -24.47 25.33
C PRO A 63 -34.06 -24.16 25.20
N LEU A 64 -33.22 -25.15 24.88
CA LEU A 64 -31.79 -24.98 24.66
C LEU A 64 -31.49 -24.11 23.41
N PHE A 65 -32.32 -24.23 22.36
CA PHE A 65 -32.22 -23.41 21.17
C PHE A 65 -32.66 -21.96 21.42
N CYS A 66 -33.71 -21.75 22.22
CA CYS A 66 -34.14 -20.40 22.62
C CYS A 66 -33.17 -19.74 23.60
N GLU A 67 -32.55 -20.47 24.52
CA GLU A 67 -31.48 -19.94 25.36
C GLU A 67 -30.22 -19.63 24.55
N PHE A 68 -29.91 -20.47 23.58
CA PHE A 68 -28.77 -20.20 22.65
C PHE A 68 -29.01 -18.96 21.81
N PHE A 69 -30.22 -18.73 21.28
CA PHE A 69 -30.56 -17.51 20.54
C PHE A 69 -30.68 -16.28 21.43
N SER A 70 -31.17 -16.38 22.64
CA SER A 70 -31.23 -15.25 23.57
C SER A 70 -29.85 -14.86 24.11
N SER A 71 -28.91 -15.80 24.21
CA SER A 71 -27.52 -15.51 24.50
C SER A 71 -26.81 -14.89 23.28
N PHE A 72 -27.25 -15.19 22.04
CA PHE A 72 -26.71 -14.57 20.84
C PHE A 72 -27.10 -13.09 20.71
N THR A 73 -28.35 -12.71 21.02
CA THR A 73 -28.77 -11.31 21.01
C THR A 73 -28.14 -10.50 22.15
N LYS A 74 -27.89 -11.10 23.30
CA LYS A 74 -27.08 -10.46 24.35
C LYS A 74 -25.60 -10.32 23.98
N MET A 75 -25.06 -11.19 23.12
CA MET A 75 -23.70 -11.07 22.61
C MET A 75 -23.51 -9.92 21.62
N GLU A 76 -24.54 -9.53 20.86
CA GLU A 76 -24.42 -8.39 19.93
C GLU A 76 -24.15 -7.05 20.65
N ASP A 77 -24.77 -6.84 21.79
CA ASP A 77 -24.53 -5.62 22.59
C ASP A 77 -23.20 -5.64 23.37
N THR A 78 -22.72 -6.83 23.75
CA THR A 78 -21.42 -6.98 24.42
C THR A 78 -20.24 -6.99 23.46
N MET A 79 -20.45 -7.26 22.16
CA MET A 79 -19.39 -7.30 21.16
C MET A 79 -18.71 -5.93 20.94
N LYS A 80 -19.40 -4.83 21.23
CA LYS A 80 -18.81 -3.47 21.16
C LYS A 80 -17.73 -3.20 22.21
N GLN A 81 -17.62 -4.07 23.21
CA GLN A 81 -16.69 -3.94 24.33
C GLN A 81 -15.68 -5.09 24.44
N LEU A 82 -15.64 -6.01 23.45
CA LEU A 82 -14.74 -7.16 23.51
C LEU A 82 -13.27 -6.75 23.34
N ASP A 83 -12.43 -7.31 24.20
CA ASP A 83 -10.98 -7.26 24.10
C ASP A 83 -10.52 -7.86 22.75
N LEU A 84 -9.51 -7.24 22.10
CA LEU A 84 -8.94 -7.74 20.86
C LEU A 84 -8.40 -9.18 21.00
N LEU A 85 -7.90 -9.54 22.17
CA LEU A 85 -7.47 -10.90 22.50
C LEU A 85 -8.66 -11.87 22.59
N GLN A 86 -9.79 -11.41 23.08
CA GLN A 86 -11.02 -12.19 23.08
C GLN A 86 -11.56 -12.40 21.66
N LEU A 87 -11.41 -11.40 20.78
CA LEU A 87 -11.75 -11.55 19.37
C LEU A 87 -10.95 -12.67 18.68
N GLU A 88 -9.73 -12.95 19.10
CA GLU A 88 -8.94 -14.07 18.56
C GLU A 88 -9.52 -15.43 18.91
N THR A 89 -10.21 -15.54 20.03
CA THR A 89 -10.85 -16.78 20.49
C THR A 89 -12.28 -16.98 19.96
N LEU A 90 -12.88 -15.94 19.38
CA LEU A 90 -14.23 -16.01 18.83
C LEU A 90 -14.28 -16.83 17.53
N PRO A 91 -15.43 -17.47 17.23
CA PRO A 91 -15.63 -18.09 15.92
C PRO A 91 -15.35 -17.11 14.78
N PRO A 92 -14.76 -17.57 13.68
CA PRO A 92 -14.39 -16.70 12.54
C PRO A 92 -15.55 -15.83 12.04
N ARG A 93 -16.76 -16.32 12.06
CA ARG A 93 -17.96 -15.57 11.68
C ARG A 93 -18.10 -14.28 12.49
N VAL A 94 -18.13 -14.40 13.81
CA VAL A 94 -18.34 -13.25 14.71
C VAL A 94 -17.23 -12.20 14.55
N LYS A 95 -16.00 -12.67 14.40
CA LYS A 95 -14.82 -11.82 14.18
C LYS A 95 -14.95 -10.98 12.90
N TYR A 96 -15.35 -11.59 11.79
CA TYR A 96 -15.48 -10.89 10.53
C TYR A 96 -16.75 -10.04 10.44
N ASP A 97 -17.86 -10.45 11.05
CA ASP A 97 -19.07 -9.63 11.15
C ASP A 97 -18.76 -8.31 11.88
N PHE A 98 -18.05 -8.38 13.00
CA PHE A 98 -17.57 -7.21 13.73
C PHE A 98 -16.64 -6.32 12.89
N LEU A 99 -15.70 -6.93 12.16
CA LEU A 99 -14.77 -6.20 11.30
C LEU A 99 -15.48 -5.51 10.12
N PHE A 100 -16.53 -6.14 9.56
CA PHE A 100 -17.25 -5.60 8.39
C PHE A 100 -18.35 -4.60 8.76
N GLU A 101 -18.70 -4.46 10.04
CA GLU A 101 -19.75 -3.54 10.49
C GLU A 101 -19.57 -2.10 9.99
N PRO A 102 -18.35 -1.50 9.96
CA PRO A 102 -18.18 -0.14 9.47
C PRO A 102 -18.33 0.03 7.96
N LEU A 103 -18.37 -1.07 7.19
CA LEU A 103 -18.43 -1.00 5.73
C LEU A 103 -19.80 -0.52 5.26
N PRO A 104 -19.85 0.49 4.40
CA PRO A 104 -21.09 0.86 3.71
C PRO A 104 -21.44 -0.17 2.65
N SER A 105 -22.72 -0.28 2.32
CA SER A 105 -23.14 -1.03 1.14
C SER A 105 -22.67 -0.35 -0.14
N LEU A 106 -22.14 -1.15 -1.08
CA LEU A 106 -21.81 -0.73 -2.44
C LEU A 106 -22.99 -0.92 -3.40
N SER A 107 -24.15 -1.37 -2.91
CA SER A 107 -25.28 -1.79 -3.74
C SER A 107 -25.95 -0.60 -4.43
N LEU A 108 -25.69 -0.47 -5.70
CA LEU A 108 -26.45 0.34 -6.65
C LEU A 108 -26.76 -0.54 -7.85
N HIS A 109 -27.53 -1.61 -7.68
CA HIS A 109 -27.95 -2.42 -8.81
C HIS A 109 -29.39 -2.12 -9.20
N PRO A 110 -29.65 -1.63 -10.41
CA PRO A 110 -30.94 -1.81 -11.03
C PRO A 110 -31.19 -3.32 -11.17
N LYS A 111 -32.41 -3.76 -10.90
CA LYS A 111 -32.84 -5.13 -11.17
C LYS A 111 -32.80 -5.39 -12.66
N GLU A 112 -31.72 -5.99 -13.15
CA GLU A 112 -31.62 -6.42 -14.53
C GLU A 112 -32.34 -7.76 -14.72
N ARG A 113 -32.88 -7.98 -15.94
CA ARG A 113 -33.48 -9.26 -16.31
C ARG A 113 -32.38 -10.32 -16.42
N GLY A 114 -32.59 -11.48 -15.84
CA GLY A 114 -31.68 -12.62 -15.92
C GLY A 114 -31.31 -13.22 -14.55
N ARG A 115 -30.29 -14.08 -14.53
CA ARG A 115 -29.78 -14.65 -13.28
C ARG A 115 -29.23 -13.51 -12.41
N PRO A 116 -29.65 -13.39 -11.15
CA PRO A 116 -29.11 -12.36 -10.26
C PRO A 116 -27.60 -12.43 -10.20
N PRO A 117 -26.88 -11.32 -10.40
CA PRO A 117 -25.44 -11.28 -10.24
C PRO A 117 -25.07 -11.51 -8.77
N PHE A 118 -23.82 -11.91 -8.51
CA PHE A 118 -23.31 -11.91 -7.15
C PHE A 118 -23.36 -10.50 -6.56
N SER A 119 -23.73 -10.41 -5.28
CA SER A 119 -23.78 -9.14 -4.57
C SER A 119 -22.41 -8.44 -4.62
N ARG A 120 -22.37 -7.17 -5.01
CA ARG A 120 -21.13 -6.36 -4.97
C ARG A 120 -20.59 -6.23 -3.56
N ASP A 121 -21.47 -6.14 -2.57
CA ASP A 121 -21.08 -6.11 -1.16
C ASP A 121 -20.38 -7.40 -0.75
N ALA A 122 -20.89 -8.54 -1.18
CA ALA A 122 -20.27 -9.83 -0.92
C ALA A 122 -18.91 -9.97 -1.60
N LEU A 123 -18.80 -9.55 -2.86
CA LEU A 123 -17.53 -9.53 -3.58
C LEU A 123 -16.51 -8.58 -2.92
N PHE A 124 -16.96 -7.42 -2.46
CA PHE A 124 -16.12 -6.46 -1.75
C PHE A 124 -15.60 -7.03 -0.42
N LYS A 125 -16.49 -7.57 0.42
CA LYS A 125 -16.12 -8.25 1.66
C LYS A 125 -15.15 -9.41 1.41
N ALA A 126 -15.35 -10.16 0.32
CA ALA A 126 -14.45 -11.23 -0.08
C ALA A 126 -13.03 -10.72 -0.39
N PHE A 127 -12.88 -9.55 -1.00
CA PHE A 127 -11.56 -8.95 -1.22
C PHE A 127 -10.91 -8.41 0.07
N VAL A 128 -11.68 -7.83 0.98
CA VAL A 128 -11.18 -7.47 2.31
C VAL A 128 -10.73 -8.72 3.05
N TYR A 129 -11.54 -9.79 3.02
CA TYR A 129 -11.17 -11.09 3.57
C TYR A 129 -9.90 -11.64 2.94
N LYS A 130 -9.79 -11.61 1.59
CA LYS A 130 -8.58 -12.00 0.85
C LYS A 130 -7.33 -11.28 1.38
N ALA A 131 -7.42 -9.96 1.56
CA ALA A 131 -6.32 -9.14 2.05
C ALA A 131 -5.90 -9.58 3.47
N LEU A 132 -6.84 -9.68 4.40
CA LEU A 132 -6.57 -10.04 5.79
C LEU A 132 -6.06 -11.49 5.94
N ARG A 133 -6.52 -12.41 5.09
CA ARG A 133 -6.04 -13.81 5.02
C ARG A 133 -4.74 -13.95 4.21
N ARG A 134 -4.23 -12.88 3.60
CA ARG A 134 -3.03 -12.86 2.75
C ARG A 134 -3.10 -13.85 1.59
N LEU A 135 -4.29 -14.12 1.07
CA LEU A 135 -4.45 -14.97 -0.10
C LEU A 135 -3.84 -14.28 -1.31
N LYS A 136 -2.90 -14.93 -1.99
CA LYS A 136 -2.12 -14.28 -3.05
C LYS A 136 -2.88 -14.17 -4.36
N THR A 137 -3.62 -15.22 -4.72
CA THR A 137 -4.28 -15.31 -6.03
C THR A 137 -5.80 -15.28 -5.90
N LEU A 138 -6.50 -15.07 -7.01
CA LEU A 138 -7.96 -15.22 -7.06
C LEU A 138 -8.36 -16.70 -7.00
N SER A 139 -7.49 -17.60 -7.49
CA SER A 139 -7.69 -19.05 -7.33
C SER A 139 -7.69 -19.46 -5.88
N ASP A 140 -6.76 -18.93 -5.05
CA ASP A 140 -6.73 -19.20 -3.62
C ASP A 140 -8.01 -18.71 -2.95
N LEU A 141 -8.54 -17.55 -3.36
CA LEU A 141 -9.78 -16.99 -2.84
C LEU A 141 -10.99 -17.86 -3.20
N THR A 142 -11.11 -18.31 -4.45
CA THR A 142 -12.16 -19.22 -4.90
C THR A 142 -12.07 -20.55 -4.16
N PHE A 143 -10.87 -21.11 -4.03
CA PHE A 143 -10.62 -22.38 -3.33
C PHE A 143 -10.95 -22.26 -1.84
N GLU A 144 -10.61 -21.14 -1.19
CA GLU A 144 -10.97 -20.88 0.21
C GLU A 144 -12.49 -20.96 0.43
N PHE A 145 -13.28 -20.33 -0.44
CA PHE A 145 -14.74 -20.36 -0.31
C PHE A 145 -15.37 -21.73 -0.66
N TYR A 146 -14.72 -22.53 -1.48
CA TYR A 146 -15.15 -23.93 -1.68
C TYR A 146 -14.95 -24.77 -0.43
N ASN A 147 -13.83 -24.59 0.27
CA ASN A 147 -13.49 -25.41 1.43
C ASN A 147 -14.08 -24.88 2.73
N ASN A 148 -14.54 -23.63 2.75
CA ASN A 148 -15.06 -22.98 3.95
C ASN A 148 -16.41 -22.30 3.69
N PRO A 149 -17.53 -23.11 3.64
CA PRO A 149 -18.87 -22.59 3.41
C PRO A 149 -19.31 -21.55 4.45
N MET A 150 -18.83 -21.68 5.70
CA MET A 150 -19.10 -20.69 6.75
C MET A 150 -18.56 -19.31 6.34
N MET A 151 -17.35 -19.23 5.80
CA MET A 151 -16.78 -17.96 5.35
C MET A 151 -17.48 -17.43 4.11
N SER A 152 -17.98 -18.30 3.22
CA SER A 152 -18.86 -17.89 2.13
C SER A 152 -20.10 -17.15 2.66
N GLN A 153 -20.74 -17.67 3.68
CA GLN A 153 -21.91 -17.05 4.33
C GLN A 153 -21.56 -15.71 4.99
N VAL A 154 -20.42 -15.63 5.68
CA VAL A 154 -19.95 -14.41 6.37
C VAL A 154 -19.75 -13.24 5.40
N VAL A 155 -19.18 -13.48 4.23
CA VAL A 155 -19.03 -12.45 3.21
C VAL A 155 -20.33 -12.15 2.44
N GLY A 156 -21.34 -13.02 2.58
CA GLY A 156 -22.66 -12.83 1.97
C GLY A 156 -22.90 -13.66 0.71
N PHE A 157 -22.12 -14.73 0.49
CA PHE A 157 -22.43 -15.74 -0.54
C PHE A 157 -23.32 -16.84 0.03
N ASP A 158 -24.11 -17.46 -0.84
CA ASP A 158 -24.89 -18.62 -0.49
C ASP A 158 -23.94 -19.84 -0.30
N PRO A 159 -23.86 -20.41 0.93
CA PRO A 159 -22.94 -21.50 1.23
C PRO A 159 -23.27 -22.83 0.53
N TYR A 160 -24.49 -22.94 -0.03
CA TYR A 160 -24.96 -24.13 -0.75
C TYR A 160 -24.78 -24.03 -2.27
N LYS A 161 -24.29 -22.89 -2.76
CA LYS A 161 -23.99 -22.66 -4.17
C LYS A 161 -22.50 -22.52 -4.41
N ALA A 162 -22.08 -22.80 -5.64
CA ALA A 162 -20.70 -22.57 -6.05
C ALA A 162 -20.29 -21.10 -5.81
N PRO A 163 -19.12 -20.85 -5.19
CA PRO A 163 -18.63 -19.50 -5.00
C PRO A 163 -18.35 -18.82 -6.35
N PRO A 164 -18.14 -17.49 -6.36
CA PRO A 164 -17.78 -16.75 -7.57
C PRO A 164 -16.53 -17.34 -8.24
N SER A 165 -16.53 -17.41 -9.57
CA SER A 165 -15.36 -17.81 -10.33
C SER A 165 -14.27 -16.75 -10.30
N ILE A 166 -13.06 -17.12 -10.72
CA ILE A 166 -11.91 -16.20 -10.84
C ILE A 166 -12.26 -15.00 -11.73
N GLU A 167 -12.99 -15.24 -12.83
CA GLU A 167 -13.42 -14.21 -13.76
C GLU A 167 -14.33 -13.18 -13.07
N ARG A 168 -15.29 -13.62 -12.25
CA ARG A 168 -16.20 -12.74 -11.51
C ARG A 168 -15.47 -11.87 -10.50
N PHE A 169 -14.49 -12.43 -9.80
CA PHE A 169 -13.62 -11.63 -8.94
C PHE A 169 -12.79 -10.61 -9.73
N SER A 170 -12.23 -11.01 -10.87
CA SER A 170 -11.48 -10.13 -11.74
C SER A 170 -12.35 -9.00 -12.33
N GLU A 171 -13.57 -9.32 -12.77
CA GLU A 171 -14.57 -8.35 -13.26
C GLU A 171 -14.91 -7.33 -12.18
N PHE A 172 -15.18 -7.78 -10.95
CA PHE A 172 -15.47 -6.86 -9.84
C PHE A 172 -14.38 -5.80 -9.67
N LEU A 173 -13.10 -6.19 -9.71
CA LEU A 173 -12.00 -5.23 -9.60
C LEU A 173 -11.91 -4.27 -10.77
N ARG A 174 -12.16 -4.73 -12.00
CA ARG A 174 -12.04 -3.91 -13.21
C ARG A 174 -13.24 -3.00 -13.44
N GLU A 175 -14.44 -3.47 -13.10
CA GLU A 175 -15.70 -2.82 -13.48
C GLU A 175 -16.34 -2.02 -12.34
N THR A 176 -15.88 -2.23 -11.08
CA THR A 176 -16.38 -1.40 -9.98
C THR A 176 -15.91 0.04 -10.15
N PRO A 177 -16.83 1.02 -10.22
CA PRO A 177 -16.46 2.43 -10.29
C PRO A 177 -15.58 2.80 -9.11
N HIS A 178 -14.37 3.27 -9.38
CA HIS A 178 -13.36 3.55 -8.36
C HIS A 178 -13.87 4.51 -7.28
N LEU A 179 -14.69 5.49 -7.67
CA LEU A 179 -15.29 6.47 -6.76
C LEU A 179 -16.07 5.83 -5.60
N LEU A 180 -16.68 4.66 -5.79
CA LEU A 180 -17.39 3.96 -4.72
C LEU A 180 -16.43 3.48 -3.63
N LEU A 181 -15.27 2.96 -4.01
CA LEU A 181 -14.25 2.52 -3.08
C LEU A 181 -13.52 3.70 -2.43
N GLU A 182 -13.24 4.78 -3.19
CA GLU A 182 -12.73 6.04 -2.63
C GLU A 182 -13.67 6.61 -1.57
N ASN A 183 -14.97 6.66 -1.84
CA ASN A 183 -15.97 7.14 -0.88
C ASN A 183 -16.04 6.24 0.35
N THR A 184 -15.94 4.92 0.17
CA THR A 184 -15.86 3.97 1.30
C THR A 184 -14.64 4.24 2.16
N ARG A 185 -13.47 4.35 1.55
CA ARG A 185 -12.22 4.69 2.25
C ARG A 185 -12.34 6.03 2.98
N ALA A 186 -12.85 7.07 2.29
CA ALA A 186 -13.04 8.39 2.89
C ALA A 186 -14.00 8.36 4.10
N ARG A 187 -15.06 7.54 4.04
CA ARG A 187 -15.97 7.35 5.17
C ARG A 187 -15.26 6.72 6.37
N LEU A 188 -14.43 5.67 6.15
CA LEU A 188 -13.68 5.03 7.23
C LEU A 188 -12.63 5.98 7.83
N VAL A 189 -11.98 6.81 7.02
CA VAL A 189 -11.05 7.84 7.52
C VAL A 189 -11.80 8.87 8.37
N ARG A 190 -13.00 9.32 7.95
CA ARG A 190 -13.82 10.23 8.79
C ARG A 190 -14.19 9.58 10.12
N GLN A 191 -14.62 8.32 10.12
CA GLN A 191 -14.88 7.59 11.36
C GLN A 191 -13.64 7.53 12.26
N ALA A 192 -12.45 7.27 11.68
CA ALA A 192 -11.20 7.25 12.43
C ALA A 192 -10.82 8.63 13.00
N LEU A 193 -11.15 9.72 12.31
CA LEU A 193 -10.99 11.10 12.82
C LEU A 193 -12.00 11.42 13.94
N ASP A 194 -13.27 11.08 13.75
CA ASP A 194 -14.35 11.31 14.72
C ASP A 194 -14.11 10.52 16.02
N GLU A 195 -13.63 9.27 15.91
CA GLU A 195 -13.23 8.41 17.03
C GLU A 195 -11.85 8.77 17.63
N LYS A 196 -11.21 9.84 17.13
CA LYS A 196 -9.88 10.33 17.56
C LYS A 196 -8.78 9.26 17.48
N ILE A 197 -8.86 8.39 16.49
CA ILE A 197 -7.80 7.43 16.15
C ILE A 197 -6.71 8.16 15.34
N ILE A 198 -7.09 9.04 14.42
CA ILE A 198 -6.20 9.82 13.56
C ILE A 198 -6.33 11.29 13.95
N SER A 199 -5.23 12.03 13.98
CA SER A 199 -5.22 13.48 14.23
C SER A 199 -5.24 14.30 12.94
N GLY A 200 -4.58 13.83 11.89
CA GLY A 200 -4.40 14.53 10.63
C GLY A 200 -3.54 15.80 10.69
N LYS A 201 -2.82 16.01 11.79
CA LYS A 201 -1.99 17.21 12.00
C LYS A 201 -0.61 17.11 11.36
N HIS A 202 0.01 15.94 11.44
CA HIS A 202 1.31 15.66 10.83
C HIS A 202 1.14 14.62 9.73
N LEU A 203 1.26 15.07 8.49
CA LEU A 203 1.13 14.22 7.31
C LEU A 203 2.49 13.81 6.75
N VAL A 204 2.58 12.58 6.28
CA VAL A 204 3.76 12.08 5.55
C VAL A 204 3.33 11.60 4.17
N MET A 205 4.09 12.00 3.15
CA MET A 205 3.89 11.58 1.76
C MET A 205 5.00 10.63 1.32
N ASP A 206 4.62 9.59 0.59
CA ASP A 206 5.57 8.72 -0.11
C ASP A 206 4.84 7.86 -1.18
N SER A 207 5.57 7.02 -1.90
CA SER A 207 5.00 6.08 -2.86
C SER A 207 5.60 4.69 -2.77
N CYS A 208 4.81 3.67 -3.04
CA CYS A 208 5.33 2.31 -3.17
C CYS A 208 5.07 1.74 -4.57
N PRO A 209 5.99 0.90 -5.08
CA PRO A 209 5.83 0.23 -6.36
C PRO A 209 4.77 -0.86 -6.27
N ILE A 210 3.97 -0.97 -7.32
CA ILE A 210 3.01 -2.05 -7.55
C ILE A 210 3.46 -2.81 -8.79
N VAL A 211 3.96 -4.01 -8.59
CA VAL A 211 4.57 -4.83 -9.65
C VAL A 211 3.51 -5.74 -10.27
N VAL A 212 3.23 -5.55 -11.55
CA VAL A 212 2.22 -6.36 -12.23
C VAL A 212 2.77 -7.71 -12.70
N LYS A 213 1.89 -8.71 -12.81
CA LYS A 213 2.23 -10.06 -13.25
C LYS A 213 2.29 -10.16 -14.77
N VAL A 214 3.23 -9.45 -15.38
CA VAL A 214 3.50 -9.52 -16.82
C VAL A 214 4.77 -10.33 -17.10
N ARG A 215 4.84 -10.88 -18.32
CA ARG A 215 5.96 -11.73 -18.73
C ARG A 215 7.32 -11.02 -18.61
N GLU A 216 7.34 -9.74 -18.91
CA GLU A 216 8.56 -8.90 -18.87
C GLU A 216 9.14 -8.76 -17.46
N ASN A 217 8.32 -8.84 -16.41
CA ASN A 217 8.77 -8.84 -15.02
C ASN A 217 9.34 -10.19 -14.56
N ASN A 218 9.04 -11.28 -15.28
CA ASN A 218 9.49 -12.60 -14.90
C ASN A 218 10.88 -12.89 -15.49
N PHE A 219 11.90 -12.88 -14.64
CA PHE A 219 13.30 -13.14 -15.04
C PHE A 219 13.56 -14.56 -15.59
N LYS A 220 12.69 -15.53 -15.29
CA LYS A 220 12.83 -16.91 -15.77
C LYS A 220 12.30 -17.08 -17.20
N THR A 221 11.29 -16.32 -17.59
CA THR A 221 10.59 -16.47 -18.87
C THR A 221 10.94 -15.40 -19.89
N SER A 222 11.43 -14.25 -19.44
CA SER A 222 11.81 -13.14 -20.31
C SER A 222 13.33 -13.13 -20.54
N VAL A 223 13.77 -13.75 -21.63
CA VAL A 223 15.18 -13.82 -22.04
C VAL A 223 15.63 -12.59 -22.82
N SER A 224 14.71 -11.75 -23.27
CA SER A 224 15.02 -10.57 -24.07
C SER A 224 15.85 -9.54 -23.28
N LYS A 225 17.00 -9.15 -23.84
CA LYS A 225 17.85 -8.08 -23.30
C LYS A 225 17.10 -6.73 -23.20
N ASN A 226 16.11 -6.51 -24.06
CA ASN A 226 15.35 -5.24 -24.15
C ASN A 226 14.02 -5.27 -23.40
N ARG A 227 13.78 -6.24 -22.50
CA ARG A 227 12.52 -6.34 -21.75
C ARG A 227 12.13 -5.09 -20.95
N PHE A 228 13.09 -4.25 -20.62
CA PHE A 228 12.89 -2.99 -19.90
C PHE A 228 13.13 -1.77 -20.79
N ASP A 229 12.76 -1.86 -22.06
CA ASP A 229 12.75 -0.72 -22.97
C ASP A 229 11.50 0.14 -22.72
N LYS A 230 11.71 1.36 -22.26
CA LYS A 230 10.64 2.33 -21.98
C LYS A 230 9.79 2.73 -23.19
N THR A 231 10.27 2.48 -24.41
CA THR A 231 9.54 2.75 -25.65
C THR A 231 8.49 1.69 -25.96
N GLN A 232 8.61 0.52 -25.32
CA GLN A 232 7.68 -0.60 -25.46
C GLN A 232 6.72 -0.64 -24.26
N ARG A 233 5.64 -1.37 -24.43
CA ARG A 233 4.66 -1.65 -23.36
C ARG A 233 4.55 -3.15 -23.17
N PRO A 234 4.33 -3.65 -21.96
CA PRO A 234 4.09 -5.07 -21.74
C PRO A 234 2.78 -5.48 -22.39
N LYS A 235 2.80 -6.57 -23.14
CA LYS A 235 1.60 -7.06 -23.86
C LYS A 235 0.46 -7.46 -22.94
N GLY A 236 0.80 -7.94 -21.75
CA GLY A 236 -0.18 -8.42 -20.77
C GLY A 236 -0.91 -7.29 -20.04
N ASP A 237 -0.30 -6.10 -19.95
CA ASP A 237 -0.89 -4.92 -19.29
C ASP A 237 -0.44 -3.65 -20.02
N PRO A 238 -1.22 -3.17 -20.98
CA PRO A 238 -0.84 -2.01 -21.81
C PRO A 238 -0.83 -0.68 -21.04
N ASP A 239 -1.44 -0.62 -19.87
CA ASP A 239 -1.46 0.58 -19.02
C ASP A 239 -0.23 0.67 -18.12
N ALA A 240 0.42 -0.46 -17.85
CA ALA A 240 1.64 -0.50 -17.06
C ALA A 240 2.78 0.28 -17.71
N ARG A 241 3.61 0.93 -16.89
CA ARG A 241 4.79 1.68 -17.33
C ARG A 241 6.02 1.20 -16.61
N LEU A 242 7.17 1.53 -17.22
CA LEU A 242 8.47 1.19 -16.66
C LEU A 242 8.77 2.08 -15.44
N GLY A 243 8.87 1.46 -14.29
CA GLY A 243 9.32 2.08 -13.05
C GLY A 243 10.77 1.71 -12.72
N ILE A 244 11.37 2.55 -11.90
CA ILE A 244 12.74 2.38 -11.41
C ILE A 244 12.71 2.38 -9.89
N LEU A 245 13.34 1.36 -9.29
CA LEU A 245 13.64 1.31 -7.87
C LEU A 245 15.15 1.45 -7.70
N ILE A 246 15.55 2.41 -6.90
CA ILE A 246 16.95 2.60 -6.53
C ILE A 246 17.11 2.12 -5.10
N HIS A 247 17.95 1.13 -4.93
CA HIS A 247 18.25 0.56 -3.63
C HIS A 247 19.73 0.76 -3.30
N PHE A 248 20.01 1.14 -2.07
CA PHE A 248 21.36 1.34 -1.57
C PHE A 248 21.67 0.26 -0.51
N PRO A 249 22.14 -0.94 -0.92
CA PRO A 249 22.46 -2.01 0.03
C PRO A 249 23.65 -1.64 0.93
N GLN A 250 24.52 -0.77 0.44
CA GLN A 250 25.60 -0.12 1.17
C GLN A 250 25.73 1.34 0.71
N PRO A 251 26.29 2.26 1.52
CA PRO A 251 26.41 3.68 1.16
C PRO A 251 27.12 3.95 -0.17
N SER A 252 28.03 3.06 -0.57
CA SER A 252 28.82 3.17 -1.82
C SER A 252 28.24 2.38 -3.00
N GLN A 253 27.19 1.57 -2.78
CA GLN A 253 26.61 0.69 -3.81
C GLN A 253 25.19 1.12 -4.14
N THR A 254 24.96 1.42 -5.40
CA THR A 254 23.63 1.71 -5.93
C THR A 254 23.16 0.53 -6.78
N GLN A 255 22.05 -0.09 -6.39
CA GLN A 255 21.38 -1.09 -7.22
C GLN A 255 20.13 -0.48 -7.86
N ILE A 256 20.07 -0.54 -9.18
CA ILE A 256 18.94 -0.09 -9.97
C ILE A 256 18.12 -1.32 -10.38
N ARG A 257 16.85 -1.35 -9.97
CA ARG A 257 15.90 -2.39 -10.35
C ARG A 257 14.79 -1.80 -11.20
N TYR A 258 14.59 -2.34 -12.37
CA TYR A 258 13.49 -1.97 -13.26
C TYR A 258 12.31 -2.90 -13.04
N PHE A 259 11.10 -2.37 -13.18
CA PHE A 259 9.86 -3.13 -13.14
C PHE A 259 8.79 -2.49 -14.03
N TRP A 260 7.90 -3.31 -14.54
CA TRP A 260 6.67 -2.86 -15.18
C TRP A 260 5.55 -2.84 -14.17
N GLY A 261 4.81 -1.73 -14.10
CA GLY A 261 3.69 -1.63 -13.17
C GLY A 261 3.25 -0.20 -12.90
N TYR A 262 2.89 0.02 -11.65
CA TYR A 262 2.30 1.26 -11.15
C TYR A 262 3.01 1.73 -9.88
N ARG A 263 2.65 2.91 -9.41
CA ARG A 263 3.01 3.43 -8.09
C ARG A 263 1.73 3.80 -7.34
N ASN A 264 1.62 3.34 -6.12
CA ASN A 264 0.60 3.79 -5.20
C ASN A 264 1.20 4.88 -4.33
N HIS A 265 0.74 6.11 -4.51
CA HIS A 265 1.15 7.30 -3.76
C HIS A 265 0.21 7.43 -2.57
N ILE A 266 0.74 7.70 -1.38
CA ILE A 266 -0.05 7.77 -0.16
C ILE A 266 0.26 9.01 0.66
N VAL A 267 -0.76 9.45 1.41
CA VAL A 267 -0.65 10.40 2.51
C VAL A 267 -1.08 9.68 3.77
N VAL A 268 -0.23 9.66 4.77
CA VAL A 268 -0.47 8.98 6.04
C VAL A 268 -0.42 9.95 7.21
N ASP A 269 -1.12 9.66 8.29
CA ASP A 269 -0.91 10.28 9.60
C ASP A 269 0.40 9.76 10.19
N ALA A 270 1.31 10.67 10.56
CA ALA A 270 2.64 10.34 11.06
C ALA A 270 2.62 9.72 12.45
N GLU A 271 1.66 10.09 13.29
CA GLU A 271 1.56 9.68 14.68
C GLU A 271 0.98 8.27 14.79
N GLU A 272 -0.17 8.05 14.14
CA GLU A 272 -0.87 6.78 14.25
C GLU A 272 -0.55 5.81 13.09
N GLU A 273 0.22 6.26 12.10
CA GLU A 273 0.68 5.45 10.99
C GLU A 273 -0.47 4.79 10.21
N LEU A 274 -1.52 5.56 9.96
CA LEU A 274 -2.69 5.12 9.22
C LEU A 274 -2.85 5.91 7.92
N PRO A 275 -3.32 5.27 6.84
CA PRO A 275 -3.49 5.94 5.56
C PRO A 275 -4.71 6.89 5.59
N LEU A 276 -4.52 8.12 5.11
CA LEU A 276 -5.57 9.12 4.92
C LEU A 276 -6.03 9.19 3.47
N TRP A 277 -5.07 9.27 2.56
CA TRP A 277 -5.33 9.39 1.13
C TRP A 277 -4.38 8.51 0.33
N GLU A 278 -4.84 8.07 -0.84
CA GLU A 278 -3.98 7.35 -1.78
C GLU A 278 -4.44 7.60 -3.22
N THR A 279 -3.54 7.42 -4.14
CA THR A 279 -3.83 7.38 -5.57
C THR A 279 -2.81 6.51 -6.30
N THR A 280 -3.28 5.75 -7.28
CA THR A 280 -2.42 4.85 -8.06
C THR A 280 -2.27 5.38 -9.47
N HIS A 281 -1.03 5.50 -9.92
CA HIS A 281 -0.65 5.95 -11.26
C HIS A 281 0.30 4.95 -11.94
N PRO A 282 0.41 4.97 -13.28
CA PRO A 282 1.48 4.27 -13.98
C PRO A 282 2.86 4.63 -13.42
N ALA A 283 3.80 3.67 -13.43
CA ALA A 283 5.06 3.80 -12.70
C ALA A 283 6.03 4.87 -13.24
N ASP A 284 5.78 5.40 -14.43
CA ASP A 284 6.53 6.51 -15.04
C ASP A 284 6.08 7.90 -14.56
N VAL A 285 4.94 7.99 -13.88
CA VAL A 285 4.47 9.24 -13.29
C VAL A 285 5.36 9.61 -12.11
N SER A 286 5.93 10.80 -12.16
CA SER A 286 6.79 11.33 -11.09
C SER A 286 6.01 11.51 -9.79
N GLU A 287 6.60 11.15 -8.66
CA GLU A 287 6.03 11.28 -7.31
C GLU A 287 5.65 12.73 -6.94
N VAL A 288 6.37 13.69 -7.51
CA VAL A 288 6.10 15.14 -7.33
C VAL A 288 4.74 15.55 -7.92
N HIS A 289 4.28 14.84 -8.97
CA HIS A 289 3.09 15.22 -9.72
C HIS A 289 1.79 15.07 -8.90
N PRO A 290 1.51 13.95 -8.23
CA PRO A 290 0.31 13.78 -7.43
C PRO A 290 0.37 14.44 -6.05
N ALA A 291 1.52 14.93 -5.59
CA ALA A 291 1.72 15.41 -4.21
C ALA A 291 0.75 16.55 -3.82
N ILE A 292 0.71 17.63 -4.60
CA ILE A 292 -0.17 18.78 -4.32
C ILE A 292 -1.65 18.37 -4.41
N PRO A 293 -2.14 17.73 -5.49
CA PRO A 293 -3.52 17.26 -5.56
C PRO A 293 -3.94 16.36 -4.39
N MET A 294 -3.06 15.47 -3.95
CA MET A 294 -3.35 14.57 -2.83
C MET A 294 -3.50 15.34 -1.50
N LEU A 295 -2.56 16.23 -1.19
CA LEU A 295 -2.62 17.06 0.01
C LEU A 295 -3.86 17.96 0.01
N GLN A 296 -4.17 18.57 -1.12
CA GLN A 296 -5.35 19.40 -1.30
C GLN A 296 -6.63 18.61 -1.06
N LYS A 297 -6.80 17.47 -1.75
CA LYS A 297 -7.95 16.59 -1.56
C LYS A 297 -8.06 16.07 -0.13
N THR A 298 -6.94 15.73 0.52
CA THR A 298 -6.91 15.29 1.91
C THR A 298 -7.46 16.41 2.84
N LYS A 299 -6.94 17.63 2.68
CA LYS A 299 -7.41 18.80 3.45
C LYS A 299 -8.89 19.07 3.24
N GLU A 300 -9.34 19.14 1.98
CA GLU A 300 -10.73 19.48 1.62
C GLU A 300 -11.71 18.39 2.04
N THR A 301 -11.39 17.11 1.80
CA THR A 301 -12.29 15.99 2.10
C THR A 301 -12.51 15.82 3.59
N PHE A 302 -11.50 16.04 4.41
CA PHE A 302 -11.54 15.81 5.85
C PHE A 302 -11.52 17.08 6.69
N SER A 303 -11.49 18.26 6.06
CA SER A 303 -11.43 19.57 6.74
C SER A 303 -10.30 19.66 7.78
N LEU A 304 -9.10 19.10 7.43
CA LEU A 304 -7.98 18.99 8.35
C LEU A 304 -7.26 20.33 8.59
N LEU A 305 -6.87 20.56 9.83
CA LEU A 305 -5.86 21.55 10.20
C LEU A 305 -4.47 20.87 10.15
N ILE A 306 -3.83 20.94 8.98
CA ILE A 306 -2.53 20.36 8.75
C ILE A 306 -1.46 21.30 9.32
N GLU A 307 -0.68 20.82 10.29
CA GLU A 307 0.39 21.60 10.93
C GLU A 307 1.76 21.29 10.32
N ILE A 308 1.99 20.03 9.90
CA ILE A 308 3.29 19.55 9.40
C ILE A 308 3.06 18.64 8.20
N VAL A 309 3.89 18.80 7.18
CA VAL A 309 3.97 17.89 6.03
C VAL A 309 5.41 17.42 5.86
N SER A 310 5.62 16.11 5.92
CA SER A 310 6.93 15.48 5.75
C SER A 310 6.97 14.66 4.46
N GLY A 311 8.16 14.54 3.88
CA GLY A 311 8.44 13.72 2.70
C GLY A 311 9.93 13.49 2.57
N ASP A 312 10.32 12.68 1.58
CA ASP A 312 11.73 12.50 1.24
C ASP A 312 12.26 13.67 0.40
N ALA A 313 13.57 13.67 0.13
CA ALA A 313 14.22 14.70 -0.66
C ALA A 313 13.73 14.77 -2.13
N TYR A 314 13.00 13.78 -2.61
CA TYR A 314 12.44 13.79 -3.95
C TYR A 314 11.31 14.81 -4.11
N TYR A 315 10.61 15.12 -2.99
CA TYR A 315 9.59 16.16 -2.92
C TYR A 315 10.14 17.58 -2.76
N ASP A 316 11.48 17.79 -2.72
CA ASP A 316 12.10 19.11 -2.68
C ASP A 316 11.89 19.87 -3.99
N SER A 317 10.69 20.33 -4.22
CA SER A 317 10.33 21.19 -5.33
C SER A 317 9.73 22.49 -4.81
N GLU A 318 10.10 23.61 -5.44
CA GLU A 318 9.62 24.92 -5.00
C GLU A 318 8.10 25.02 -4.97
N LYS A 319 7.43 24.37 -5.93
CA LYS A 319 5.96 24.34 -6.00
C LYS A 319 5.35 23.62 -4.78
N ILE A 320 5.90 22.48 -4.39
CA ILE A 320 5.40 21.70 -3.24
C ILE A 320 5.67 22.47 -1.96
N LEU A 321 6.89 23.00 -1.80
CA LEU A 321 7.26 23.77 -0.61
C LEU A 321 6.39 25.03 -0.46
N SER A 322 6.16 25.79 -1.56
CA SER A 322 5.26 26.94 -1.52
C SER A 322 3.84 26.54 -1.17
N PHE A 323 3.31 25.49 -1.77
CA PHE A 323 1.97 24.98 -1.44
C PHE A 323 1.85 24.61 0.04
N ILE A 324 2.83 23.91 0.61
CA ILE A 324 2.81 23.54 2.03
C ILE A 324 2.86 24.79 2.93
N ILE A 325 3.78 25.71 2.64
CA ILE A 325 4.06 26.84 3.52
C ILE A 325 3.03 27.97 3.34
N GLU A 326 2.63 28.25 2.09
CA GLU A 326 1.80 29.41 1.77
C GLU A 326 0.31 29.09 1.69
N ASP A 327 -0.08 27.95 1.11
CA ASP A 327 -1.50 27.58 0.93
C ASP A 327 -2.01 26.74 2.11
N LEU A 328 -1.25 25.75 2.57
CA LEU A 328 -1.64 24.95 3.72
C LEU A 328 -1.35 25.66 5.05
N LYS A 329 -0.43 26.64 5.08
CA LYS A 329 0.10 27.29 6.29
C LYS A 329 0.78 26.31 7.24
N ALA A 330 1.33 25.22 6.69
CA ALA A 330 1.97 24.14 7.42
C ALA A 330 3.50 24.23 7.35
N ARG A 331 4.19 23.54 8.25
CA ARG A 331 5.64 23.40 8.24
C ARG A 331 6.05 22.30 7.27
N ALA A 332 6.96 22.61 6.34
CA ALA A 332 7.53 21.62 5.41
C ALA A 332 8.76 20.96 6.05
N ILE A 333 8.72 19.63 6.22
CA ILE A 333 9.82 18.81 6.73
C ILE A 333 10.29 17.88 5.59
N ILE A 334 10.88 18.51 4.57
CA ILE A 334 11.37 17.85 3.36
C ILE A 334 12.84 18.22 3.21
N PRO A 335 13.79 17.25 3.24
CA PRO A 335 15.21 17.52 3.11
C PRO A 335 15.55 18.12 1.75
N ARG A 336 16.63 18.90 1.69
CA ARG A 336 17.15 19.37 0.39
C ARG A 336 17.59 18.20 -0.47
N ASN A 337 17.20 18.21 -1.74
CA ASN A 337 17.68 17.25 -2.70
C ASN A 337 19.16 17.51 -3.00
N PRO A 338 20.08 16.54 -2.81
CA PRO A 338 21.49 16.70 -3.09
C PRO A 338 21.80 17.12 -4.54
N ARG A 339 20.93 16.75 -5.49
CA ARG A 339 21.06 17.15 -6.90
C ARG A 339 20.83 18.64 -7.12
N THR A 340 20.11 19.30 -6.23
CA THR A 340 19.88 20.76 -6.28
C THR A 340 20.93 21.54 -5.52
N GLN A 341 21.75 20.87 -4.71
CA GLN A 341 22.90 21.44 -4.02
C GLN A 341 24.15 21.41 -4.93
N GLN A 342 24.02 21.88 -6.15
CA GLN A 342 25.19 21.97 -7.02
C GLN A 342 26.19 23.00 -6.45
N ASN A 343 27.48 22.66 -6.52
CA ASN A 343 28.55 23.63 -6.30
C ASN A 343 28.27 24.84 -7.17
N THR A 344 28.09 25.99 -6.55
CA THR A 344 27.85 27.22 -7.28
C THR A 344 29.06 27.45 -8.20
N PRO A 345 28.86 27.59 -9.52
CA PRO A 345 29.96 27.78 -10.46
C PRO A 345 30.57 29.19 -10.33
N TYR A 346 30.40 29.82 -9.18
CA TYR A 346 30.83 31.17 -8.89
C TYR A 346 31.13 31.34 -7.40
N THR A 347 31.93 32.35 -7.07
CA THR A 347 32.23 32.79 -5.71
C THR A 347 31.74 34.22 -5.52
N LEU A 348 31.20 34.55 -4.36
CA LEU A 348 30.86 35.92 -3.98
C LEU A 348 31.99 36.51 -3.16
N LYS A 349 32.48 37.68 -3.54
CA LYS A 349 33.47 38.47 -2.78
C LYS A 349 32.90 39.88 -2.61
N GLY A 350 32.33 40.18 -1.46
CA GLY A 350 31.53 41.37 -1.26
C GLY A 350 30.31 41.38 -2.17
N ASP A 351 30.09 42.44 -2.90
CA ASP A 351 29.00 42.59 -3.86
C ASP A 351 29.32 42.02 -5.26
N ASP A 352 30.54 41.59 -5.49
CA ASP A 352 31.01 41.11 -6.77
C ASP A 352 30.93 39.58 -6.90
N VAL A 353 30.64 39.15 -8.12
CA VAL A 353 30.50 37.71 -8.47
C VAL A 353 31.67 37.28 -9.30
N TYR A 354 32.41 36.27 -8.86
CA TYR A 354 33.62 35.75 -9.52
C TYR A 354 33.37 34.38 -10.14
N CYS A 355 33.96 34.11 -11.30
CA CYS A 355 33.94 32.80 -11.93
C CYS A 355 34.94 31.83 -11.26
N GLN A 356 34.98 30.58 -11.73
CA GLN A 356 35.91 29.56 -11.22
C GLN A 356 37.41 29.89 -11.49
N ALA A 357 37.68 30.79 -12.43
CA ALA A 357 39.03 31.30 -12.71
C ALA A 357 39.37 32.57 -11.87
N ASP A 358 38.55 32.83 -10.85
CA ASP A 358 38.69 34.02 -9.98
C ASP A 358 38.68 35.37 -10.74
N LEU A 359 37.96 35.42 -11.88
CA LEU A 359 37.76 36.64 -12.65
C LEU A 359 36.36 37.21 -12.35
N PRO A 360 36.21 38.55 -12.21
CA PRO A 360 34.92 39.18 -11.96
C PRO A 360 34.00 38.99 -13.16
N LEU A 361 32.82 38.39 -12.91
CA LEU A 361 31.83 38.14 -13.95
C LEU A 361 31.19 39.45 -14.44
N HIS A 362 30.98 39.55 -15.74
CA HIS A 362 30.29 40.68 -16.34
C HIS A 362 28.77 40.60 -16.10
N ARG A 363 28.21 41.64 -15.47
CA ARG A 363 26.76 41.76 -15.24
C ARG A 363 26.04 42.13 -16.53
N LYS A 364 25.22 41.21 -17.07
CA LYS A 364 24.46 41.41 -18.31
C LYS A 364 23.11 42.12 -18.09
N GLY A 365 22.47 41.91 -16.94
CA GLY A 365 21.18 42.51 -16.62
C GLY A 365 20.27 41.65 -15.77
N LYS A 366 18.96 41.95 -15.80
CA LYS A 366 17.92 41.17 -15.14
C LYS A 366 17.21 40.29 -16.18
N MET A 367 16.90 39.07 -15.80
CA MET A 367 16.12 38.12 -16.61
C MET A 367 15.00 37.53 -15.78
N THR A 368 13.78 37.65 -16.25
CA THR A 368 12.63 37.00 -15.61
C THR A 368 12.22 35.76 -16.41
N VAL A 369 12.18 34.61 -15.76
CA VAL A 369 11.74 33.34 -16.34
C VAL A 369 10.20 33.34 -16.44
N LYS A 370 9.65 33.46 -17.63
CA LYS A 370 8.19 33.58 -17.87
C LYS A 370 7.35 32.48 -17.18
N ARG A 371 7.85 31.25 -17.18
CA ARG A 371 7.14 30.09 -16.59
C ARG A 371 7.00 30.16 -15.08
N THR A 372 7.96 30.77 -14.39
CA THR A 372 8.03 30.77 -12.90
C THR A 372 7.84 32.16 -12.31
N GLY A 373 7.90 33.22 -13.12
CA GLY A 373 7.87 34.62 -12.64
C GLY A 373 9.13 35.04 -11.88
N ILE A 374 10.12 34.15 -11.71
CA ILE A 374 11.31 34.42 -10.90
C ILE A 374 12.27 35.28 -11.67
N THR A 375 12.76 36.34 -11.05
CA THR A 375 13.74 37.26 -11.61
C THR A 375 15.15 36.96 -11.10
N TYR A 376 16.10 36.93 -12.02
CA TYR A 376 17.51 36.65 -11.78
C TYR A 376 18.35 37.79 -12.25
N LEU A 377 19.49 38.04 -11.58
CA LEU A 377 20.61 38.76 -12.13
C LEU A 377 21.40 37.78 -13.01
N GLN A 378 21.66 38.19 -14.24
CA GLN A 378 22.43 37.41 -15.18
C GLN A 378 23.87 37.96 -15.26
N TYR A 379 24.82 37.04 -15.04
CA TYR A 379 26.25 37.30 -15.18
C TYR A 379 26.82 36.40 -16.27
N CYS A 380 27.78 36.93 -17.01
CA CYS A 380 28.40 36.25 -18.17
C CYS A 380 29.90 36.19 -18.00
N CYS A 381 30.53 35.37 -18.86
CA CYS A 381 31.97 35.23 -18.94
C CYS A 381 32.67 36.62 -19.16
N PRO A 382 33.60 37.03 -18.29
CA PRO A 382 34.26 38.32 -18.39
C PRO A 382 35.17 38.44 -19.61
N ILE A 383 35.67 37.29 -20.11
CA ILE A 383 36.52 37.25 -21.31
C ILE A 383 35.71 37.46 -22.58
N HIS A 384 34.49 36.90 -22.68
CA HIS A 384 33.61 37.10 -23.84
C HIS A 384 32.87 38.43 -23.85
N PHE A 385 32.51 38.96 -22.67
CA PHE A 385 31.58 40.08 -22.55
C PHE A 385 32.09 41.23 -21.69
N GLY A 386 33.11 41.00 -20.86
CA GLY A 386 33.62 41.98 -19.91
C GLY A 386 34.93 42.63 -20.34
N LYS A 387 35.54 43.39 -19.41
CA LYS A 387 36.83 44.08 -19.59
C LYS A 387 38.00 43.10 -19.76
N GLU A 388 37.90 41.88 -19.24
CA GLU A 388 38.95 40.86 -19.31
C GLU A 388 39.18 40.29 -20.72
N ARG A 389 38.34 40.63 -21.69
CA ARG A 389 38.50 40.23 -23.09
C ARG A 389 39.86 40.68 -23.69
N GLN A 390 40.41 41.76 -23.17
CA GLN A 390 41.69 42.27 -23.66
C GLN A 390 42.89 41.54 -23.04
N ASN A 391 42.72 40.96 -21.85
CA ASN A 391 43.77 40.36 -21.07
C ASN A 391 43.93 38.85 -21.30
N TYR A 392 42.87 38.18 -21.78
CA TYR A 392 42.84 36.72 -21.95
C TYR A 392 42.31 36.31 -23.32
N LEU A 393 43.07 35.47 -24.02
CA LEU A 393 42.63 34.82 -25.28
C LEU A 393 41.90 33.48 -25.03
N LEU A 394 42.22 32.83 -23.91
CA LEU A 394 41.64 31.51 -23.50
C LEU A 394 41.16 31.57 -22.06
N CYS A 395 40.23 30.69 -21.73
CA CYS A 395 39.77 30.54 -20.34
C CYS A 395 40.87 29.91 -19.47
N PRO A 396 41.33 30.55 -18.37
CA PRO A 396 42.39 30.02 -17.50
C PRO A 396 42.08 28.63 -16.90
N VAL A 397 40.81 28.31 -16.70
CA VAL A 397 40.32 27.00 -16.15
C VAL A 397 39.74 26.11 -17.24
N SER A 398 39.97 26.40 -18.52
CA SER A 398 39.48 25.63 -19.66
C SER A 398 37.97 25.29 -19.55
N HIS A 399 37.12 26.25 -19.17
CA HIS A 399 35.70 26.05 -18.98
C HIS A 399 35.06 25.41 -20.22
N PRO A 400 34.32 24.29 -20.11
CA PRO A 400 33.83 23.50 -21.26
C PRO A 400 32.98 24.28 -22.26
N LYS A 401 32.27 25.32 -21.81
CA LYS A 401 31.44 26.20 -22.66
C LYS A 401 32.20 27.38 -23.28
N PHE A 402 33.51 27.49 -23.08
CA PHE A 402 34.25 28.63 -23.55
C PHE A 402 34.41 28.64 -25.07
N VAL A 403 34.75 27.50 -25.66
CA VAL A 403 35.00 27.37 -27.11
C VAL A 403 33.66 27.22 -27.87
N ASN A 404 32.78 26.35 -27.42
CA ASN A 404 31.54 25.98 -28.16
C ASN A 404 30.34 26.89 -27.86
N GLN A 405 30.43 27.74 -26.86
CA GLN A 405 29.40 28.68 -26.42
C GLN A 405 30.04 30.02 -26.04
N LYS A 406 29.31 30.83 -25.30
CA LYS A 406 29.80 32.14 -24.85
C LYS A 406 30.37 32.10 -23.42
N GLY A 407 31.06 31.01 -23.05
CA GLY A 407 31.65 30.82 -21.74
C GLY A 407 30.66 30.59 -20.61
N CYS A 408 31.05 30.90 -19.39
CA CYS A 408 30.20 30.73 -18.20
C CYS A 408 29.02 31.71 -18.23
N ASN A 409 27.87 31.22 -17.78
CA ASN A 409 26.66 32.01 -17.57
C ASN A 409 26.12 31.67 -16.18
N VAL A 410 25.96 32.64 -15.32
CA VAL A 410 25.52 32.50 -13.94
C VAL A 410 24.24 33.29 -13.74
N LEU A 411 23.26 32.68 -13.13
CA LEU A 411 21.99 33.28 -12.76
C LEU A 411 21.88 33.32 -11.23
N ILE A 412 21.83 34.52 -10.67
CA ILE A 412 21.67 34.75 -9.24
C ILE A 412 20.23 35.22 -9.01
N ARG A 413 19.49 34.48 -8.23
CA ARG A 413 18.10 34.79 -7.94
C ARG A 413 17.99 36.04 -7.08
N LEU A 414 17.10 36.96 -7.48
CA LEU A 414 16.86 38.22 -6.74
C LEU A 414 15.90 38.08 -5.57
N SER A 415 14.90 37.20 -5.73
CA SER A 415 13.92 36.92 -4.66
C SER A 415 14.40 35.77 -3.78
N PRO A 416 14.24 35.82 -2.47
CA PRO A 416 14.59 34.72 -1.58
C PRO A 416 13.86 33.45 -1.99
N SER A 417 14.52 32.31 -1.86
CA SER A 417 13.92 31.01 -2.13
C SER A 417 12.98 30.63 -0.98
N ILE A 418 11.85 30.00 -1.29
CA ILE A 418 10.96 29.43 -0.26
C ILE A 418 11.74 28.50 0.70
N ARG A 419 12.83 27.89 0.23
CA ARG A 419 13.71 27.03 1.03
C ARG A 419 14.43 27.75 2.15
N GLU A 420 14.62 29.07 2.05
CA GLU A 420 15.26 29.89 3.08
C GLU A 420 14.34 30.06 4.32
N ARG A 421 13.04 29.76 4.17
CA ARG A 421 12.05 29.75 5.26
C ARG A 421 12.06 28.43 6.04
N ILE A 422 12.88 27.46 5.64
CA ILE A 422 12.96 26.13 6.26
C ILE A 422 14.31 26.05 6.98
N ASP A 423 14.25 25.83 8.29
CA ASP A 423 15.45 25.63 9.11
C ASP A 423 15.89 24.18 9.09
N TYR A 424 16.61 23.78 8.04
CA TYR A 424 17.14 22.44 7.83
C TYR A 424 18.13 21.97 8.91
N GLY A 425 18.77 22.90 9.60
CA GLY A 425 19.80 22.60 10.61
C GLY A 425 19.26 22.31 12.00
N SER A 426 18.02 22.74 12.29
CA SER A 426 17.46 22.65 13.64
C SER A 426 17.22 21.21 14.11
N GLU A 427 17.39 21.00 15.41
CA GLU A 427 17.04 19.71 16.01
C GLU A 427 15.55 19.38 15.84
N THR A 428 14.68 20.38 15.89
CA THR A 428 13.24 20.21 15.62
C THR A 428 13.00 19.65 14.22
N PHE A 429 13.69 20.16 13.19
CA PHE A 429 13.58 19.62 11.83
C PHE A 429 14.03 18.15 11.79
N LYS A 430 15.17 17.83 12.41
CA LYS A 430 15.72 16.46 12.44
C LYS A 430 14.77 15.49 13.16
N GLU A 431 14.18 15.90 14.26
CA GLU A 431 13.25 15.07 15.02
C GLU A 431 11.95 14.80 14.27
N LEU A 432 11.36 15.84 13.70
CA LEU A 432 10.16 15.71 12.88
C LEU A 432 10.42 14.87 11.62
N HIS A 433 11.62 15.00 11.03
CA HIS A 433 12.00 14.18 9.87
C HIS A 433 12.15 12.69 10.21
N LYS A 434 12.52 12.32 11.42
CA LYS A 434 12.53 10.91 11.85
C LYS A 434 11.16 10.25 11.72
N LYS A 435 10.06 11.01 11.91
CA LYS A 435 8.69 10.52 11.75
C LYS A 435 8.33 10.16 10.30
N ARG A 436 9.14 10.55 9.30
CA ARG A 436 8.97 10.09 7.91
C ARG A 436 8.92 8.56 7.80
N SER A 437 9.68 7.86 8.64
CA SER A 437 9.66 6.39 8.65
C SER A 437 8.30 5.75 8.97
N SER A 438 7.32 6.54 9.45
CA SER A 438 5.96 6.07 9.67
C SER A 438 5.31 5.52 8.39
N VAL A 439 5.55 6.17 7.25
CA VAL A 439 5.02 5.73 5.96
C VAL A 439 5.60 4.38 5.52
N GLU A 440 6.86 4.12 5.80
CA GLU A 440 7.51 2.84 5.50
C GLU A 440 6.87 1.69 6.31
N ARG A 441 6.45 1.97 7.56
CA ARG A 441 5.73 1.01 8.39
C ARG A 441 4.31 0.76 7.88
N VAL A 442 3.64 1.78 7.31
CA VAL A 442 2.36 1.59 6.61
C VAL A 442 2.55 0.71 5.38
N PHE A 443 3.59 0.97 4.56
CA PHE A 443 3.91 0.10 3.43
C PHE A 443 4.18 -1.34 3.86
N SER A 444 4.93 -1.56 4.94
CA SER A 444 5.17 -2.91 5.45
C SER A 444 3.86 -3.65 5.78
N ARG A 445 2.85 -2.96 6.31
CA ARG A 445 1.52 -3.54 6.56
C ARG A 445 0.77 -3.84 5.26
N LEU A 446 0.76 -2.90 4.31
CA LEU A 446 0.15 -3.10 2.99
C LEU A 446 0.83 -4.23 2.20
N LEU A 447 2.16 -4.35 2.28
CA LEU A 447 2.90 -5.48 1.73
C LEU A 447 2.50 -6.80 2.40
N SER A 448 2.31 -6.79 3.72
CA SER A 448 1.93 -8.00 4.46
C SER A 448 0.57 -8.56 4.04
N ILE A 449 -0.31 -7.78 3.45
CA ILE A 449 -1.61 -8.17 2.91
C ILE A 449 -1.59 -8.33 1.38
N ALA A 450 -0.41 -8.50 0.79
CA ALA A 450 -0.17 -8.76 -0.63
C ALA A 450 -0.65 -7.64 -1.59
N MET A 451 -0.70 -6.37 -1.14
CA MET A 451 -1.12 -5.26 -1.99
C MET A 451 -0.16 -5.03 -3.18
N GLN A 452 1.14 -5.27 -2.99
CA GLN A 452 2.17 -4.95 -3.99
C GLN A 452 2.13 -5.86 -5.22
N GLU A 453 1.54 -7.06 -5.10
CA GLU A 453 1.42 -8.04 -6.18
C GLU A 453 -0.06 -8.28 -6.52
N PRO A 454 -0.73 -7.33 -7.16
CA PRO A 454 -2.15 -7.46 -7.45
C PRO A 454 -2.43 -8.69 -8.34
N PRO A 455 -3.57 -9.36 -8.11
CA PRO A 455 -3.95 -10.54 -8.90
C PRO A 455 -4.67 -10.16 -10.21
N VAL A 456 -4.68 -8.91 -10.57
CA VAL A 456 -5.40 -8.32 -11.71
C VAL A 456 -4.44 -7.43 -12.51
N ILE A 457 -4.81 -7.11 -13.74
CA ILE A 457 -4.10 -6.22 -14.66
C ILE A 457 -5.02 -5.04 -15.04
N GLY A 458 -4.43 -3.99 -15.60
CA GLY A 458 -5.12 -2.76 -15.98
C GLY A 458 -5.29 -1.78 -14.83
N ILE A 459 -5.22 -0.47 -15.15
CA ILE A 459 -5.18 0.60 -14.15
C ILE A 459 -6.38 0.60 -13.20
N ASP A 460 -7.59 0.34 -13.70
CA ASP A 460 -8.80 0.39 -12.87
C ASP A 460 -8.84 -0.75 -11.85
N GLY A 461 -8.52 -1.98 -12.30
CA GLY A 461 -8.43 -3.12 -11.41
C GLY A 461 -7.34 -2.97 -10.35
N ILE A 462 -6.18 -2.47 -10.73
CA ILE A 462 -5.05 -2.22 -9.83
C ILE A 462 -5.40 -1.14 -8.79
N ARG A 463 -5.99 -0.03 -9.26
CA ARG A 463 -6.41 1.08 -8.41
C ARG A 463 -7.42 0.61 -7.36
N ASN A 464 -8.44 -0.12 -7.78
CA ASN A 464 -9.45 -0.71 -6.90
C ASN A 464 -8.83 -1.66 -5.88
N TYR A 465 -7.90 -2.52 -6.33
CA TYR A 465 -7.21 -3.45 -5.44
C TYR A 465 -6.36 -2.74 -4.37
N CYS A 466 -5.63 -1.69 -4.73
CA CYS A 466 -4.87 -0.87 -3.79
C CYS A 466 -5.79 -0.21 -2.76
N THR A 467 -6.88 0.42 -3.20
CA THR A 467 -7.85 1.07 -2.30
C THR A 467 -8.46 0.07 -1.30
N ILE A 468 -8.77 -1.16 -1.73
CA ILE A 468 -9.25 -2.22 -0.83
C ILE A 468 -8.19 -2.59 0.22
N GLY A 469 -6.91 -2.60 -0.14
CA GLY A 469 -5.83 -2.79 0.82
C GLY A 469 -5.81 -1.72 1.91
N HIS A 470 -5.97 -0.46 1.53
CA HIS A 470 -6.07 0.66 2.48
C HIS A 470 -7.31 0.56 3.37
N ILE A 471 -8.46 0.18 2.80
CA ILE A 471 -9.70 -0.07 3.54
C ILE A 471 -9.49 -1.17 4.58
N ALA A 472 -8.83 -2.27 4.23
CA ALA A 472 -8.56 -3.36 5.17
C ALA A 472 -7.72 -2.91 6.38
N VAL A 473 -6.72 -2.06 6.17
CA VAL A 473 -5.91 -1.48 7.26
C VAL A 473 -6.76 -0.58 8.17
N LEU A 474 -7.61 0.27 7.60
CA LEU A 474 -8.50 1.16 8.37
C LEU A 474 -9.55 0.38 9.17
N LEU A 475 -10.11 -0.69 8.61
CA LEU A 475 -11.06 -1.56 9.32
C LEU A 475 -10.44 -2.19 10.56
N VAL A 476 -9.19 -2.66 10.45
CA VAL A 476 -8.47 -3.21 11.61
C VAL A 476 -8.27 -2.14 12.68
N ALA A 477 -7.91 -0.91 12.29
CA ALA A 477 -7.72 0.16 13.24
C ALA A 477 -9.02 0.54 13.97
N LEU A 478 -10.14 0.64 13.25
CA LEU A 478 -11.46 0.91 13.83
C LEU A 478 -11.90 -0.24 14.76
N ALA A 479 -11.73 -1.49 14.33
CA ALA A 479 -12.07 -2.65 15.15
C ALA A 479 -11.24 -2.68 16.44
N ALA A 480 -9.93 -2.43 16.37
CA ALA A 480 -9.06 -2.35 17.53
C ALA A 480 -9.52 -1.25 18.52
N LYS A 481 -9.82 -0.08 18.02
CA LYS A 481 -10.33 1.03 18.85
C LYS A 481 -11.65 0.68 19.54
N ARG A 482 -12.60 0.14 18.78
CA ARG A 482 -13.95 -0.23 19.27
C ARG A 482 -13.93 -1.38 20.27
N SER A 483 -12.90 -2.24 20.20
CA SER A 483 -12.67 -3.30 21.20
C SER A 483 -11.85 -2.85 22.41
N GLY A 484 -11.55 -1.55 22.56
CA GLY A 484 -10.83 -1.01 23.71
C GLY A 484 -9.30 -1.05 23.59
N HIS A 485 -8.74 -1.52 22.47
CA HIS A 485 -7.30 -1.70 22.26
C HIS A 485 -6.70 -0.66 21.32
N GLN A 486 -6.59 0.57 21.76
CA GLN A 486 -5.98 1.64 20.96
C GLN A 486 -4.49 1.39 20.66
N ASP A 487 -3.78 0.67 21.49
CA ASP A 487 -2.39 0.26 21.27
C ASP A 487 -2.22 -0.69 20.08
N LYS A 488 -3.31 -1.38 19.66
CA LYS A 488 -3.30 -2.39 18.60
C LYS A 488 -3.88 -1.94 17.25
N ILE A 489 -4.18 -0.66 17.08
CA ILE A 489 -4.72 -0.12 15.80
C ILE A 489 -3.82 -0.40 14.57
N ARG A 490 -2.55 -0.70 14.80
CA ARG A 490 -1.54 -0.99 13.77
C ARG A 490 -1.34 -2.49 13.52
N PHE A 491 -2.00 -3.36 14.29
CA PHE A 491 -1.76 -4.81 14.30
C PHE A 491 -2.62 -5.55 13.28
N VAL A 492 -2.47 -5.22 12.00
CA VAL A 492 -3.19 -5.90 10.91
C VAL A 492 -3.01 -7.41 10.95
N ARG A 493 -1.86 -7.89 11.41
CA ARG A 493 -1.55 -9.33 11.49
C ARG A 493 -2.41 -10.07 12.51
N SER A 494 -2.86 -9.44 13.58
CA SER A 494 -3.66 -10.07 14.63
C SER A 494 -5.04 -10.52 14.14
N PHE A 495 -5.54 -9.92 13.06
CA PHE A 495 -6.78 -10.35 12.41
C PHE A 495 -6.59 -11.42 11.34
N VAL A 496 -5.34 -11.70 10.96
CA VAL A 496 -5.03 -12.78 10.01
C VAL A 496 -4.86 -14.06 10.83
N PRO A 497 -5.78 -15.03 10.76
CA PRO A 497 -5.62 -16.28 11.49
C PRO A 497 -4.33 -16.96 11.03
N ASN A 498 -3.46 -17.28 11.97
CA ASN A 498 -2.29 -18.13 11.71
C ASN A 498 -2.77 -19.58 11.60
N PHE A 499 -3.25 -19.98 10.41
CA PHE A 499 -3.64 -21.37 10.16
C PHE A 499 -2.48 -22.24 9.70
N LEU A 500 -1.28 -21.71 9.64
CA LEU A 500 -0.09 -22.43 9.19
C LEU A 500 1.11 -22.05 10.07
N SER A 501 1.02 -22.28 11.34
CA SER A 501 2.21 -22.41 12.19
C SER A 501 2.50 -23.87 12.46
#